data_04dc612778494eb707dd4ec5f56075e2
#
_entry.id   04dc612778494eb707dd4ec5f56075e2
#
_cell.length_a   1.000
_cell.length_b   1.000
_cell.length_c   1.000
_cell.angle_alpha   90.00
_cell.angle_beta   90.00
_cell.angle_gamma   90.00
#
_symmetry.space_group_name_H-M   'P 1'
#
loop_
_entity.id
_entity.type
_entity.pdbx_description
1 polymer ?
#
loop_
_entity_poly.entity_id
_entity_poly.type
_entity_poly.pdbx_seq_one_letter_code
_entity_poly.pdbx_strand_id
1 'polypeptide(L)'
;EHNIAHQPGTVDIGVRVECRNEVMEKVNEALYESKLIGYPKPFKNKVRTFCQNPGGFVAQENYDNDLAVVNGHSYKELKSDNTNLAILCSHNFSYPFNQPIAYAQKVGELTNMLAAGHILVQRFGDILDGKRTWEKELAQSNVRPSMPDAVAGDITAAMPYRARTNIINFIQAMDHVVPGFASYETLQYSPELK
;
A
#
# COMPACT_ATOMS: atom_id res chain seq x y z
N GLU A 1 -19.34 -27.70 -7.28
CA GLU A 1 -18.21 -27.06 -7.99
C GLU A 1 -18.16 -27.62 -9.39
N HIS A 2 -18.00 -26.73 -10.39
CA HIS A 2 -18.34 -27.02 -11.79
C HIS A 2 -17.19 -27.54 -12.64
N ASN A 3 -16.06 -28.00 -12.04
CA ASN A 3 -14.87 -28.54 -12.74
C ASN A 3 -14.41 -27.66 -13.94
N ILE A 4 -14.52 -26.35 -13.81
CA ILE A 4 -14.07 -25.43 -14.84
C ILE A 4 -12.54 -25.40 -14.84
N ALA A 5 -11.93 -25.66 -15.97
CA ALA A 5 -10.48 -25.56 -16.13
C ALA A 5 -10.02 -24.12 -15.86
N HIS A 6 -9.02 -23.95 -15.00
CA HIS A 6 -8.45 -22.65 -14.67
C HIS A 6 -6.92 -22.70 -14.71
N GLN A 7 -6.31 -21.55 -14.85
CA GLN A 7 -4.87 -21.37 -14.74
C GLN A 7 -4.55 -20.43 -13.58
N PRO A 8 -3.38 -20.55 -12.94
CA PRO A 8 -2.94 -19.60 -11.93
C PRO A 8 -2.92 -18.17 -12.48
N GLY A 9 -3.59 -17.28 -11.80
CA GLY A 9 -3.58 -15.86 -12.15
C GLY A 9 -2.38 -15.12 -11.56
N THR A 10 -2.41 -13.80 -11.71
CA THR A 10 -1.52 -12.85 -11.04
C THR A 10 -2.18 -12.38 -9.76
N VAL A 11 -1.41 -12.19 -8.69
CA VAL A 11 -1.84 -11.43 -7.52
C VAL A 11 -1.03 -10.16 -7.40
N ASP A 12 -1.68 -9.11 -6.96
CA ASP A 12 -1.04 -7.86 -6.61
C ASP A 12 -0.91 -7.77 -5.09
N ILE A 13 0.32 -7.57 -4.60
CA ILE A 13 0.63 -7.35 -3.20
C ILE A 13 1.22 -5.95 -3.07
N GLY A 14 0.69 -5.15 -2.17
CA GLY A 14 1.10 -3.78 -2.08
C GLY A 14 0.81 -3.10 -0.75
N VAL A 15 0.83 -1.81 -0.82
CA VAL A 15 0.56 -0.89 0.28
C VAL A 15 -0.40 0.20 -0.17
N ARG A 16 -1.16 0.75 0.76
CA ARG A 16 -1.81 2.04 0.56
C ARG A 16 -0.90 3.14 1.08
N VAL A 17 -0.65 4.10 0.24
CA VAL A 17 0.20 5.25 0.56
C VAL A 17 -0.69 6.44 0.88
N GLU A 18 -0.34 7.20 1.89
CA GLU A 18 -1.01 8.43 2.29
C GLU A 18 0.01 9.56 2.40
N CYS A 19 -0.23 10.66 1.71
CA CYS A 19 0.56 11.87 1.75
C CYS A 19 -0.34 13.10 1.87
N ARG A 20 0.24 14.25 2.15
CA ARG A 20 -0.52 15.52 2.22
C ARG A 20 -1.17 15.83 0.87
N ASN A 21 -2.34 16.46 0.89
CA ASN A 21 -3.07 16.85 -0.32
C ASN A 21 -2.22 17.72 -1.25
N GLU A 22 -1.41 18.63 -0.67
CA GLU A 22 -0.55 19.56 -1.42
C GLU A 22 0.48 18.83 -2.31
N VAL A 23 0.93 17.64 -1.91
CA VAL A 23 1.87 16.83 -2.70
C VAL A 23 1.23 16.37 -4.02
N MET A 24 -0.05 16.01 -3.99
CA MET A 24 -0.79 15.50 -5.15
C MET A 24 -1.63 16.57 -5.86
N GLU A 25 -1.63 17.82 -5.39
CA GLU A 25 -2.54 18.88 -5.84
C GLU A 25 -2.53 19.06 -7.36
N LYS A 26 -1.36 19.24 -7.96
CA LYS A 26 -1.23 19.44 -9.43
C LYS A 26 -1.78 18.27 -10.24
N VAL A 27 -1.62 17.05 -9.73
CA VAL A 27 -2.14 15.84 -10.40
C VAL A 27 -3.65 15.77 -10.22
N ASN A 28 -4.15 16.05 -9.01
CA ASN A 28 -5.57 16.00 -8.68
C ASN A 28 -6.39 17.08 -9.41
N GLU A 29 -5.81 18.25 -9.65
CA GLU A 29 -6.44 19.33 -10.44
C GLU A 29 -6.48 19.02 -11.93
N ALA A 30 -5.43 18.40 -12.46
CA ALA A 30 -5.32 18.10 -13.88
C ALA A 30 -6.09 16.84 -14.32
N LEU A 31 -6.24 15.87 -13.42
CA LEU A 31 -6.76 14.54 -13.75
C LEU A 31 -7.75 14.06 -12.68
N TYR A 32 -8.90 13.56 -13.13
CA TYR A 32 -9.87 12.93 -12.24
C TYR A 32 -9.30 11.67 -11.57
N GLU A 33 -8.58 10.85 -12.32
CA GLU A 33 -7.84 9.68 -11.85
C GLU A 33 -6.52 9.56 -12.62
N SER A 34 -5.45 9.27 -11.92
CA SER A 34 -4.15 9.01 -12.54
C SER A 34 -3.71 7.58 -12.29
N LYS A 35 -3.15 6.95 -13.32
CA LYS A 35 -2.57 5.61 -13.20
C LYS A 35 -1.13 5.61 -13.71
N LEU A 36 -0.20 5.51 -12.77
CA LEU A 36 1.22 5.38 -13.06
C LEU A 36 1.61 3.91 -13.05
N ILE A 37 2.40 3.50 -14.03
CA ILE A 37 2.89 2.11 -14.16
C ILE A 37 4.40 2.18 -14.35
N GLY A 38 5.13 1.34 -13.60
CA GLY A 38 6.57 1.25 -13.70
C GLY A 38 7.08 -0.17 -13.51
N TYR A 39 8.36 -0.36 -13.86
CA TYR A 39 9.06 -1.64 -13.75
C TYR A 39 10.40 -1.43 -13.02
N PRO A 40 10.37 -1.19 -11.70
CA PRO A 40 11.57 -0.81 -10.95
C PRO A 40 12.65 -1.87 -10.98
N LYS A 41 13.91 -1.44 -11.08
CA LYS A 41 15.05 -2.35 -10.88
C LYS A 41 15.15 -2.74 -9.40
N PRO A 42 15.80 -3.89 -9.05
CA PRO A 42 16.41 -4.86 -9.95
C PRO A 42 15.41 -5.88 -10.54
N PHE A 43 14.25 -6.06 -9.91
CA PHE A 43 13.34 -7.19 -10.23
C PHE A 43 12.42 -6.94 -11.41
N LYS A 44 12.11 -5.68 -11.72
CA LYS A 44 11.26 -5.28 -12.84
C LYS A 44 9.85 -5.91 -12.83
N ASN A 45 9.31 -6.22 -11.64
CA ASN A 45 7.90 -6.54 -11.54
C ASN A 45 7.10 -5.29 -11.93
N LYS A 46 5.93 -5.50 -12.53
CA LYS A 46 5.01 -4.40 -12.78
C LYS A 46 4.54 -3.83 -11.44
N VAL A 47 4.75 -2.53 -11.25
CA VAL A 47 4.18 -1.77 -10.13
C VAL A 47 3.25 -0.71 -10.69
N ARG A 48 2.10 -0.52 -10.07
CA ARG A 48 1.10 0.46 -10.50
C ARG A 48 0.44 1.18 -9.35
N THR A 49 0.04 2.42 -9.57
CA THR A 49 -0.91 3.09 -8.69
C THR A 49 -2.33 2.58 -8.97
N PHE A 50 -3.18 2.66 -7.95
CA PHE A 50 -4.57 2.25 -8.05
C PHE A 50 -5.44 3.01 -7.05
N CYS A 51 -6.69 3.29 -7.40
CA CYS A 51 -7.71 3.86 -6.53
C CYS A 51 -7.20 5.09 -5.74
N GLN A 52 -6.99 6.19 -6.46
CA GLN A 52 -6.55 7.47 -5.90
C GLN A 52 -7.73 8.21 -5.28
N ASN A 53 -7.57 8.67 -4.03
CA ASN A 53 -8.61 9.31 -3.22
C ASN A 53 -8.11 10.66 -2.68
N PRO A 54 -8.27 11.76 -3.43
CA PRO A 54 -7.94 13.10 -2.95
C PRO A 54 -8.85 13.53 -1.79
N GLY A 55 -8.26 13.96 -0.67
CA GLY A 55 -9.01 14.29 0.54
C GLY A 55 -9.77 13.09 1.12
N GLY A 56 -9.38 11.87 0.76
CA GLY A 56 -10.03 10.64 1.19
C GLY A 56 -9.46 10.09 2.50
N PHE A 57 -10.04 9.00 2.95
CA PHE A 57 -9.65 8.31 4.17
C PHE A 57 -9.15 6.90 3.85
N VAL A 58 -8.12 6.48 4.56
CA VAL A 58 -7.71 5.07 4.58
C VAL A 58 -8.70 4.30 5.46
N ALA A 59 -9.09 3.11 5.03
CA ALA A 59 -10.07 2.28 5.72
C ALA A 59 -9.64 0.82 5.72
N GLN A 60 -10.09 0.08 6.73
CA GLN A 60 -9.96 -1.37 6.78
C GLN A 60 -11.18 -2.02 6.15
N GLU A 61 -10.93 -3.06 5.37
CA GLU A 61 -11.93 -4.02 4.91
C GLU A 61 -11.56 -5.40 5.42
N ASN A 62 -12.54 -6.24 5.66
CA ASN A 62 -12.31 -7.63 6.05
C ASN A 62 -12.70 -8.55 4.90
N TYR A 63 -11.76 -9.40 4.49
CA TYR A 63 -12.00 -10.51 3.58
C TYR A 63 -12.41 -11.76 4.37
N ASP A 64 -12.69 -12.84 3.66
CA ASP A 64 -13.00 -14.14 4.28
C ASP A 64 -11.94 -14.52 5.32
N ASN A 65 -12.37 -15.18 6.40
CA ASN A 65 -11.55 -15.59 7.54
C ASN A 65 -10.95 -14.41 8.34
N ASP A 66 -11.67 -13.30 8.45
CA ASP A 66 -11.28 -12.10 9.21
C ASP A 66 -9.93 -11.48 8.77
N LEU A 67 -9.52 -11.73 7.54
CA LEU A 67 -8.32 -11.10 6.98
C LEU A 67 -8.55 -9.61 6.77
N ALA A 68 -7.90 -8.79 7.58
CA ALA A 68 -7.94 -7.35 7.46
C ALA A 68 -7.05 -6.88 6.28
N VAL A 69 -7.63 -6.13 5.35
CA VAL A 69 -6.93 -5.49 4.24
C VAL A 69 -7.22 -4.01 4.22
N VAL A 70 -6.27 -3.23 3.71
CA VAL A 70 -6.46 -1.78 3.61
C VAL A 70 -7.13 -1.42 2.29
N ASN A 71 -7.97 -0.38 2.33
CA ASN A 71 -8.58 0.26 1.18
C ASN A 71 -8.63 1.78 1.39
N GLY A 72 -9.19 2.53 0.44
CA GLY A 72 -9.40 3.97 0.54
C GLY A 72 -10.80 4.37 0.13
N HIS A 73 -11.35 5.35 0.82
CA HIS A 73 -12.67 5.89 0.55
C HIS A 73 -12.63 7.40 0.35
N SER A 74 -13.42 7.89 -0.61
CA SER A 74 -13.71 9.30 -0.78
C SER A 74 -15.15 9.59 -0.41
N TYR A 75 -15.36 10.57 0.46
CA TYR A 75 -16.68 11.06 0.82
C TYR A 75 -16.97 12.37 0.09
N LYS A 76 -18.22 12.62 -0.19
CA LYS A 76 -18.64 13.85 -0.89
C LYS A 76 -18.37 15.10 -0.05
N GLU A 77 -18.76 15.07 1.22
CA GLU A 77 -18.75 16.24 2.11
C GLU A 77 -17.63 16.20 3.14
N LEU A 78 -17.13 15.02 3.50
CA LEU A 78 -16.05 14.86 4.47
C LEU A 78 -14.71 14.70 3.75
N LYS A 79 -13.76 15.58 4.10
CA LYS A 79 -12.41 15.55 3.53
C LYS A 79 -11.35 15.46 4.61
N SER A 80 -10.30 14.70 4.33
CA SER A 80 -9.07 14.71 5.11
C SER A 80 -8.06 15.70 4.53
N ASP A 81 -6.99 15.95 5.28
CA ASP A 81 -5.85 16.76 4.81
C ASP A 81 -4.93 15.96 3.86
N ASN A 82 -5.26 14.71 3.54
CA ASN A 82 -4.39 13.79 2.84
C ASN A 82 -5.04 13.25 1.55
N THR A 83 -4.19 12.89 0.61
CA THR A 83 -4.54 12.03 -0.53
C THR A 83 -3.99 10.64 -0.26
N ASN A 84 -4.79 9.60 -0.50
CA ASN A 84 -4.31 8.23 -0.43
C ASN A 84 -4.49 7.49 -1.75
N LEU A 85 -3.61 6.54 -2.03
CA LEU A 85 -3.66 5.67 -3.21
C LEU A 85 -2.95 4.34 -2.94
N ALA A 86 -3.39 3.27 -3.59
CA ALA A 86 -2.69 2.00 -3.53
C ALA A 86 -1.48 1.99 -4.46
N ILE A 87 -0.40 1.35 -4.03
CA ILE A 87 0.75 0.97 -4.86
C ILE A 87 0.86 -0.55 -4.81
N LEU A 88 0.63 -1.17 -5.96
CA LEU A 88 0.47 -2.61 -6.12
C LEU A 88 1.59 -3.18 -6.97
N CYS A 89 2.28 -4.20 -6.45
CA CYS A 89 3.32 -4.95 -7.14
C CYS A 89 2.76 -6.29 -7.61
N SER A 90 2.78 -6.55 -8.92
CA SER A 90 2.25 -7.76 -9.52
C SER A 90 3.20 -8.94 -9.36
N HIS A 91 2.66 -10.08 -8.92
CA HIS A 91 3.38 -11.34 -8.74
C HIS A 91 2.80 -12.40 -9.65
N ASN A 92 3.65 -12.93 -10.52
CA ASN A 92 3.37 -14.08 -11.38
C ASN A 92 4.10 -15.28 -10.84
N PHE A 93 3.43 -16.40 -10.83
CA PHE A 93 4.00 -17.67 -10.38
C PHE A 93 4.04 -18.69 -11.53
N SER A 94 4.99 -19.62 -11.45
CA SER A 94 5.17 -20.69 -12.41
C SER A 94 5.15 -22.03 -11.69
N TYR A 95 4.90 -23.08 -12.47
CA TYR A 95 4.98 -24.44 -11.97
C TYR A 95 6.25 -24.68 -11.10
N PRO A 96 6.18 -25.40 -9.98
CA PRO A 96 5.02 -26.17 -9.47
C PRO A 96 3.99 -25.37 -8.67
N PHE A 97 4.20 -24.09 -8.37
CA PHE A 97 3.31 -23.29 -7.55
C PHE A 97 2.12 -22.74 -8.37
N ASN A 98 0.90 -22.99 -7.92
CA ASN A 98 -0.34 -22.64 -8.62
C ASN A 98 -1.43 -22.03 -7.73
N GLN A 99 -1.05 -21.52 -6.56
CA GLN A 99 -2.01 -20.96 -5.58
C GLN A 99 -1.68 -19.48 -5.24
N PRO A 100 -1.70 -18.56 -6.22
CA PRO A 100 -1.30 -17.17 -6.00
C PRO A 100 -2.18 -16.46 -4.96
N ILE A 101 -3.50 -16.72 -4.94
CA ILE A 101 -4.41 -16.14 -3.95
C ILE A 101 -4.03 -16.58 -2.54
N ALA A 102 -3.78 -17.88 -2.33
CA ALA A 102 -3.36 -18.38 -1.02
C ALA A 102 -2.02 -17.77 -0.57
N TYR A 103 -1.10 -17.51 -1.50
CA TYR A 103 0.15 -16.79 -1.19
C TYR A 103 -0.13 -15.37 -0.69
N ALA A 104 -0.97 -14.61 -1.39
CA ALA A 104 -1.33 -13.25 -0.98
C ALA A 104 -2.04 -13.25 0.39
N GLN A 105 -2.97 -14.19 0.62
CA GLN A 105 -3.63 -14.38 1.92
C GLN A 105 -2.62 -14.62 3.04
N LYS A 106 -1.61 -15.47 2.83
CA LYS A 106 -0.57 -15.72 3.84
C LYS A 106 0.28 -14.48 4.15
N VAL A 107 0.58 -13.65 3.15
CA VAL A 107 1.24 -12.35 3.38
C VAL A 107 0.35 -11.43 4.21
N GLY A 108 -0.95 -11.38 3.92
CA GLY A 108 -1.92 -10.61 4.68
C GLY A 108 -2.06 -11.11 6.12
N GLU A 109 -2.21 -12.42 6.33
CA GLU A 109 -2.30 -13.03 7.66
C GLU A 109 -1.04 -12.73 8.51
N LEU A 110 0.16 -12.81 7.91
CA LEU A 110 1.40 -12.48 8.60
C LEU A 110 1.44 -10.99 9.00
N THR A 111 0.98 -10.10 8.13
CA THR A 111 0.89 -8.67 8.43
C THR A 111 -0.10 -8.41 9.56
N ASN A 112 -1.29 -9.01 9.51
CA ASN A 112 -2.30 -8.88 10.57
C ASN A 112 -1.81 -9.44 11.91
N MET A 113 -1.03 -10.53 11.90
CA MET A 113 -0.41 -11.08 13.12
C MET A 113 0.47 -10.03 13.81
N LEU A 114 1.27 -9.26 13.06
CA LEU A 114 2.11 -8.21 13.60
C LEU A 114 1.33 -7.00 14.12
N ALA A 115 0.10 -6.82 13.66
CA ALA A 115 -0.81 -5.73 14.04
C ALA A 115 -1.95 -6.19 14.94
N ALA A 116 -1.85 -7.36 15.58
CA ALA A 116 -2.91 -7.93 16.43
C ALA A 116 -4.30 -7.97 15.74
N GLY A 117 -4.34 -8.31 14.45
CA GLY A 117 -5.56 -8.39 13.64
C GLY A 117 -5.95 -7.11 12.90
N HIS A 118 -5.16 -6.06 13.01
CA HIS A 118 -5.40 -4.75 12.38
C HIS A 118 -4.47 -4.49 11.19
N ILE A 119 -4.52 -3.26 10.68
CA ILE A 119 -3.66 -2.75 9.61
C ILE A 119 -2.38 -2.16 10.22
N LEU A 120 -1.22 -2.52 9.66
CA LEU A 120 0.04 -1.86 9.99
C LEU A 120 0.17 -0.52 9.27
N VAL A 121 0.75 0.47 9.96
CA VAL A 121 1.18 1.74 9.36
C VAL A 121 2.65 2.01 9.68
N GLN A 122 3.39 2.51 8.69
CA GLN A 122 4.81 2.85 8.82
C GLN A 122 5.14 4.08 7.97
N ARG A 123 5.98 4.99 8.47
CA ARG A 123 6.50 6.11 7.68
C ARG A 123 7.52 5.62 6.66
N PHE A 124 7.50 6.20 5.47
CA PHE A 124 8.41 5.83 4.39
C PHE A 124 9.89 6.01 4.77
N GLY A 125 10.23 7.09 5.48
CA GLY A 125 11.60 7.30 5.95
C GLY A 125 12.07 6.23 6.93
N ASP A 126 11.21 5.76 7.83
CA ASP A 126 11.54 4.68 8.75
C ASP A 126 11.79 3.35 8.02
N ILE A 127 11.05 3.09 6.93
CA ILE A 127 11.31 1.95 6.04
C ILE A 127 12.71 2.04 5.42
N LEU A 128 13.09 3.23 4.93
CA LEU A 128 14.43 3.44 4.35
C LEU A 128 15.55 3.30 5.39
N ASP A 129 15.29 3.73 6.62
CA ASP A 129 16.23 3.60 7.74
C ASP A 129 16.28 2.18 8.34
N GLY A 130 15.42 1.27 7.88
CA GLY A 130 15.34 -0.11 8.36
C GLY A 130 14.84 -0.22 9.80
N LYS A 131 13.95 0.67 10.23
CA LYS A 131 13.38 0.70 11.59
C LYS A 131 11.87 0.77 11.57
N ARG A 132 11.22 0.30 12.64
CA ARG A 132 9.79 0.45 12.84
C ARG A 132 9.40 1.90 13.09
N THR A 133 8.14 2.24 12.79
CA THR A 133 7.51 3.47 13.27
C THR A 133 6.86 3.25 14.64
N TRP A 134 6.92 4.27 15.52
CA TRP A 134 6.25 4.27 16.82
C TRP A 134 5.08 5.26 16.84
N GLU A 135 4.09 5.03 17.71
CA GLU A 135 2.89 5.88 17.83
C GLU A 135 3.23 7.35 18.09
N LYS A 136 4.24 7.62 18.93
CA LYS A 136 4.70 8.99 19.22
C LYS A 136 5.22 9.71 17.97
N GLU A 137 5.82 8.97 17.04
CA GLU A 137 6.37 9.51 15.79
C GLU A 137 5.25 9.83 14.80
N LEU A 138 4.20 9.01 14.75
CA LEU A 138 2.99 9.31 13.99
C LEU A 138 2.26 10.54 14.54
N ALA A 139 2.17 10.66 15.85
CA ALA A 139 1.53 11.80 16.51
C ALA A 139 2.26 13.14 16.28
N GLN A 140 3.56 13.11 15.94
CA GLN A 140 4.38 14.28 15.64
C GLN A 140 4.57 14.53 14.15
N SER A 141 4.12 13.60 13.29
CA SER A 141 4.28 13.67 11.85
C SER A 141 3.35 14.73 11.23
N ASN A 142 3.80 15.38 10.14
CA ASN A 142 2.96 16.27 9.33
C ASN A 142 1.87 15.51 8.57
N VAL A 143 2.16 14.26 8.18
CA VAL A 143 1.16 13.35 7.62
C VAL A 143 0.55 12.57 8.79
N ARG A 144 -0.65 12.95 9.20
CA ARG A 144 -1.37 12.25 10.25
C ARG A 144 -2.24 11.16 9.66
N PRO A 145 -2.21 9.94 10.24
CA PRO A 145 -3.06 8.85 9.76
C PRO A 145 -4.54 9.25 9.69
N SER A 146 -5.16 9.08 8.52
CA SER A 146 -6.62 9.22 8.39
C SER A 146 -7.38 8.00 8.90
N MET A 147 -6.66 6.89 9.19
CA MET A 147 -7.17 5.69 9.84
C MET A 147 -6.60 5.62 11.28
N PRO A 148 -7.37 6.04 12.29
CA PRO A 148 -6.87 6.12 13.66
C PRO A 148 -6.50 4.79 14.30
N ASP A 149 -7.16 3.69 13.85
CA ASP A 149 -6.98 2.35 14.40
C ASP A 149 -5.80 1.59 13.75
N ALA A 150 -5.05 2.22 12.85
CA ALA A 150 -3.86 1.62 12.27
C ALA A 150 -2.73 1.51 13.32
N VAL A 151 -2.09 0.36 13.36
CA VAL A 151 -1.04 0.04 14.33
C VAL A 151 0.32 0.45 13.79
N ALA A 152 1.02 1.32 14.51
CA ALA A 152 2.39 1.69 14.16
C ALA A 152 3.33 0.48 14.26
N GLY A 153 4.09 0.21 13.19
CA GLY A 153 4.92 -1.00 13.18
C GLY A 153 5.96 -1.03 12.08
N ASP A 154 6.33 -2.25 11.71
CA ASP A 154 7.28 -2.55 10.64
C ASP A 154 6.62 -3.43 9.57
N ILE A 155 6.17 -2.81 8.50
CA ILE A 155 5.59 -3.50 7.34
C ILE A 155 6.61 -4.44 6.68
N THR A 156 7.90 -4.09 6.75
CA THR A 156 8.96 -4.84 6.08
C THR A 156 9.18 -6.23 6.67
N ALA A 157 8.74 -6.46 7.91
CA ALA A 157 8.83 -7.77 8.56
C ALA A 157 7.86 -8.81 7.97
N ALA A 158 6.78 -8.37 7.30
CA ALA A 158 5.78 -9.25 6.70
C ALA A 158 5.80 -9.23 5.17
N MET A 159 6.22 -8.12 4.56
CA MET A 159 6.16 -7.98 3.10
C MET A 159 7.28 -8.76 2.41
N PRO A 160 6.97 -9.54 1.35
CA PRO A 160 7.99 -10.23 0.57
C PRO A 160 9.06 -9.26 0.06
N TYR A 161 10.33 -9.64 0.19
CA TYR A 161 11.48 -8.79 -0.17
C TYR A 161 11.37 -8.20 -1.57
N ARG A 162 10.94 -9.00 -2.55
CA ARG A 162 10.76 -8.56 -3.93
C ARG A 162 9.68 -7.47 -4.06
N ALA A 163 8.53 -7.64 -3.40
CA ALA A 163 7.45 -6.66 -3.38
C ALA A 163 7.93 -5.36 -2.75
N ARG A 164 8.53 -5.44 -1.55
CA ARG A 164 9.08 -4.30 -0.81
C ARG A 164 10.06 -3.49 -1.66
N THR A 165 11.05 -4.15 -2.26
CA THR A 165 12.08 -3.49 -3.06
C THR A 165 11.48 -2.79 -4.28
N ASN A 166 10.57 -3.43 -5.00
CA ASN A 166 9.90 -2.81 -6.14
C ASN A 166 9.05 -1.60 -5.72
N ILE A 167 8.31 -1.69 -4.60
CA ILE A 167 7.47 -0.61 -4.10
C ILE A 167 8.31 0.59 -3.66
N ILE A 168 9.37 0.38 -2.87
CA ILE A 168 10.29 1.45 -2.45
C ILE A 168 10.85 2.18 -3.67
N ASN A 169 11.41 1.45 -4.62
CA ASN A 169 12.03 2.04 -5.81
C ASN A 169 10.99 2.74 -6.70
N PHE A 170 9.75 2.26 -6.74
CA PHE A 170 8.67 2.91 -7.45
C PHE A 170 8.25 4.23 -6.79
N ILE A 171 8.14 4.27 -5.45
CA ILE A 171 7.83 5.50 -4.69
C ILE A 171 8.92 6.55 -4.92
N GLN A 172 10.19 6.15 -4.86
CA GLN A 172 11.30 7.05 -5.15
C GLN A 172 11.29 7.57 -6.60
N ALA A 173 10.92 6.72 -7.56
CA ALA A 173 10.76 7.14 -8.96
C ALA A 173 9.55 8.08 -9.14
N MET A 174 8.45 7.86 -8.42
CA MET A 174 7.30 8.75 -8.42
C MET A 174 7.65 10.15 -7.92
N ASP A 175 8.58 10.29 -6.99
CA ASP A 175 9.01 11.59 -6.45
C ASP A 175 9.59 12.54 -7.52
N HIS A 176 10.14 11.99 -8.61
CA HIS A 176 10.59 12.80 -9.77
C HIS A 176 9.42 13.39 -10.56
N VAL A 177 8.24 12.77 -10.52
CA VAL A 177 7.03 13.23 -11.22
C VAL A 177 6.13 14.03 -10.28
N VAL A 178 6.08 13.62 -9.03
CA VAL A 178 5.27 14.21 -7.95
C VAL A 178 6.20 14.52 -6.78
N PRO A 179 6.89 15.66 -6.81
CA PRO A 179 7.86 16.03 -5.75
C PRO A 179 7.22 16.06 -4.37
N GLY A 180 7.88 15.41 -3.40
CA GLY A 180 7.40 15.25 -2.03
C GLY A 180 6.63 13.93 -1.78
N PHE A 181 6.37 13.13 -2.82
CA PHE A 181 5.70 11.85 -2.65
C PHE A 181 6.54 10.85 -1.85
N ALA A 182 7.86 10.83 -2.03
CA ALA A 182 8.80 10.03 -1.25
C ALA A 182 9.31 10.76 0.02
N SER A 183 8.50 11.66 0.57
CA SER A 183 8.82 12.31 1.85
C SER A 183 9.04 11.30 2.96
N TYR A 184 9.92 11.63 3.91
CA TYR A 184 10.16 10.82 5.11
C TYR A 184 8.85 10.48 5.85
N GLU A 185 7.91 11.43 5.89
CA GLU A 185 6.65 11.34 6.63
C GLU A 185 5.49 10.74 5.85
N THR A 186 5.67 10.45 4.55
CA THR A 186 4.66 9.71 3.76
C THR A 186 4.37 8.38 4.43
N LEU A 187 3.08 8.07 4.63
CA LEU A 187 2.65 6.87 5.33
C LEU A 187 2.41 5.72 4.34
N GLN A 188 2.71 4.51 4.78
CA GLN A 188 2.34 3.28 4.10
C GLN A 188 1.52 2.41 5.04
N TYR A 189 0.43 1.86 4.54
CA TYR A 189 -0.45 0.92 5.23
C TYR A 189 -0.42 -0.44 4.54
N SER A 190 -0.42 -1.51 5.30
CA SER A 190 -0.35 -2.88 4.78
C SER A 190 -1.26 -3.81 5.60
N PRO A 191 -1.86 -4.84 4.95
CA PRO A 191 -1.68 -5.26 3.57
C PRO A 191 -2.70 -4.65 2.61
N GLU A 192 -2.28 -4.25 1.40
CA GLU A 192 -3.17 -4.01 0.25
C GLU A 192 -3.04 -5.20 -0.71
N LEU A 193 -4.14 -5.91 -0.96
CA LEU A 193 -4.18 -7.13 -1.78
C LEU A 193 -5.24 -7.00 -2.89
N LYS A 194 -4.91 -7.45 -4.11
CA LYS A 194 -5.84 -7.48 -5.25
C LYS A 194 -5.61 -8.73 -6.12
#